data_44519a5f2c897f081adeb24d9fbb2b78
#
_entry.id   44519a5f2c897f081adeb24d9fbb2b78
#
_cell.length_a   1.000
_cell.length_b   1.000
_cell.length_c   1.000
_cell.angle_alpha   90.00
_cell.angle_beta   90.00
_cell.angle_gamma   90.00
#
_symmetry.space_group_name_H-M   'P 1'
#
loop_
_entity.id
_entity.type
_entity.pdbx_description
1 polymer ?
#
loop_
_entity_poly.entity_id
_entity_poly.type
_entity_poly.pdbx_seq_one_letter_code
_entity_poly.pdbx_strand_id
1 'polypeptide(L)'
;METRLLGRTGLRVPSLAFGASSLGQEFRSVTLDEAMRSVRVALDCGINFIDTSPFYGRGMSEVLLGVALRGVPRESYTLCTKLGRYDLTHFDFSAKRVRESVDVSLHRMGTDHLDILLCHDIEFVPMQQIVDETLPAMRKLVEAGKVRFLGISGYPMKLFKFVLGQTDLDCVLSYNQYTLQNTRFADELLPLLEDRGVGAMNAGPFSARLLTNAPLPAWLKEPESVKAAARAAAALCESRGVDIAKLALQFSLSNPRIATTVAGSANPENIRNWAKWAAEPMDEGLLREVQSLFAPVKNIGHLEGLPENN
;
A
#
# COMPACT_ATOMS: atom_id res chain seq x y z
N MET A 1 -14.64 11.55 3.23
CA MET A 1 -13.35 10.94 3.65
C MET A 1 -12.42 12.03 4.16
N GLU A 2 -11.75 11.83 5.31
CA GLU A 2 -10.71 12.75 5.80
C GLU A 2 -9.57 12.84 4.76
N THR A 3 -8.97 14.01 4.58
CA THR A 3 -7.83 14.20 3.68
C THR A 3 -6.62 14.75 4.42
N ARG A 4 -5.43 14.28 4.06
CA ARG A 4 -4.15 14.63 4.69
C ARG A 4 -3.14 15.08 3.64
N LEU A 5 -2.16 15.88 4.04
CA LEU A 5 -1.04 16.24 3.17
C LEU A 5 -0.07 15.06 3.05
N LEU A 6 0.36 14.76 1.83
CA LEU A 6 1.39 13.78 1.57
C LEU A 6 2.78 14.45 1.59
N GLY A 7 3.34 14.61 2.79
CA GLY A 7 4.62 15.26 2.97
C GLY A 7 4.70 16.65 2.28
N ARG A 8 5.84 16.95 1.67
CA ARG A 8 6.10 18.18 0.94
C ARG A 8 5.54 18.22 -0.49
N THR A 9 4.84 17.17 -0.96
CA THR A 9 4.30 17.11 -2.33
C THR A 9 3.20 18.13 -2.60
N GLY A 10 2.56 18.65 -1.56
CA GLY A 10 1.36 19.50 -1.68
C GLY A 10 0.09 18.73 -2.04
N LEU A 11 0.18 17.42 -2.33
CA LEU A 11 -1.00 16.60 -2.56
C LEU A 11 -1.81 16.40 -1.28
N ARG A 12 -3.10 16.66 -1.36
CA ARG A 12 -4.05 16.25 -0.33
C ARG A 12 -4.70 14.94 -0.76
N VAL A 13 -4.43 13.89 0.01
CA VAL A 13 -4.89 12.53 -0.29
C VAL A 13 -5.89 12.04 0.76
N PRO A 14 -6.88 11.19 0.41
CA PRO A 14 -7.78 10.60 1.39
C PRO A 14 -7.00 9.72 2.36
N SER A 15 -7.40 9.67 3.63
CA SER A 15 -6.76 8.82 4.64
C SER A 15 -6.83 7.32 4.31
N LEU A 16 -7.80 6.91 3.49
CA LEU A 16 -7.96 5.57 2.92
C LEU A 16 -7.79 5.62 1.40
N ALA A 17 -6.90 4.81 0.85
CA ALA A 17 -6.63 4.66 -0.57
C ALA A 17 -7.12 3.30 -1.10
N PHE A 18 -7.49 3.25 -2.37
CA PHE A 18 -7.90 2.05 -3.08
C PHE A 18 -6.69 1.30 -3.64
N GLY A 19 -6.39 0.12 -3.07
CA GLY A 19 -5.39 -0.81 -3.58
C GLY A 19 -5.97 -1.70 -4.66
N ALA A 20 -5.49 -1.56 -5.88
CA ALA A 20 -5.99 -2.31 -7.04
C ALA A 20 -5.35 -3.70 -7.21
N SER A 21 -4.53 -4.18 -6.27
CA SER A 21 -3.86 -5.50 -6.36
C SER A 21 -4.87 -6.65 -6.59
N SER A 22 -6.03 -6.58 -5.96
CA SER A 22 -7.09 -7.58 -6.12
C SER A 22 -7.69 -7.64 -7.54
N LEU A 23 -7.56 -6.56 -8.33
CA LEU A 23 -7.97 -6.55 -9.74
C LEU A 23 -7.00 -7.39 -10.60
N GLY A 24 -5.77 -7.63 -10.14
CA GLY A 24 -4.78 -8.48 -10.79
C GLY A 24 -5.14 -9.97 -10.82
N GLN A 25 -6.24 -10.39 -10.17
CA GLN A 25 -6.77 -11.76 -10.15
C GLN A 25 -5.86 -12.79 -9.44
N GLU A 26 -4.86 -12.36 -8.68
CA GLU A 26 -3.94 -13.27 -7.98
C GLU A 26 -4.60 -14.01 -6.80
N PHE A 27 -5.63 -13.40 -6.20
CA PHE A 27 -6.32 -13.98 -5.04
C PHE A 27 -7.59 -14.75 -5.41
N ARG A 28 -8.25 -14.36 -6.48
CA ARG A 28 -9.41 -15.00 -7.13
C ARG A 28 -9.64 -14.38 -8.50
N SER A 29 -10.41 -15.08 -9.34
CA SER A 29 -10.90 -14.49 -10.58
C SER A 29 -11.80 -13.29 -10.29
N VAL A 30 -11.65 -12.23 -11.07
CA VAL A 30 -12.43 -11.00 -11.01
C VAL A 30 -12.97 -10.72 -12.40
N THR A 31 -14.28 -10.53 -12.53
CA THR A 31 -14.88 -10.13 -13.80
C THR A 31 -14.63 -8.65 -14.07
N LEU A 32 -14.70 -8.26 -15.34
CA LEU A 32 -14.58 -6.85 -15.73
C LEU A 32 -15.63 -5.98 -15.00
N ASP A 33 -16.87 -6.47 -14.89
CA ASP A 33 -17.95 -5.76 -14.22
C ASP A 33 -17.68 -5.57 -12.72
N GLU A 34 -17.15 -6.59 -12.03
CA GLU A 34 -16.73 -6.45 -10.61
C GLU A 34 -15.61 -5.42 -10.46
N ALA A 35 -14.61 -5.45 -11.35
CA ALA A 35 -13.49 -4.49 -11.32
C ALA A 35 -14.00 -3.06 -11.51
N MET A 36 -14.84 -2.83 -12.53
CA MET A 36 -15.44 -1.52 -12.81
C MET A 36 -16.28 -1.01 -11.63
N ARG A 37 -17.14 -1.88 -11.06
CA ARG A 37 -17.98 -1.52 -9.90
C ARG A 37 -17.12 -1.18 -8.68
N SER A 38 -16.07 -1.94 -8.42
CA SER A 38 -15.18 -1.69 -7.28
C SER A 38 -14.50 -0.32 -7.38
N VAL A 39 -13.95 0.01 -8.55
CA VAL A 39 -13.33 1.33 -8.78
C VAL A 39 -14.36 2.45 -8.66
N ARG A 40 -15.55 2.28 -9.25
CA ARG A 40 -16.62 3.29 -9.17
C ARG A 40 -17.04 3.54 -7.74
N VAL A 41 -17.28 2.48 -6.96
CA VAL A 41 -17.67 2.58 -5.54
C VAL A 41 -16.56 3.26 -4.72
N ALA A 42 -15.29 2.98 -4.99
CA ALA A 42 -14.19 3.67 -4.31
C ALA A 42 -14.27 5.19 -4.55
N LEU A 43 -14.42 5.61 -5.81
CA LEU A 43 -14.55 7.02 -6.17
C LEU A 43 -15.79 7.67 -5.54
N ASP A 44 -16.94 6.99 -5.60
CA ASP A 44 -18.21 7.48 -5.02
C ASP A 44 -18.13 7.64 -3.49
N CYS A 45 -17.31 6.83 -2.83
CA CYS A 45 -17.01 6.94 -1.38
C CYS A 45 -15.93 8.00 -1.05
N GLY A 46 -15.40 8.71 -2.03
CA GLY A 46 -14.32 9.68 -1.86
C GLY A 46 -12.94 9.04 -1.63
N ILE A 47 -12.78 7.77 -2.00
CA ILE A 47 -11.51 7.04 -1.99
C ILE A 47 -10.89 7.22 -3.39
N ASN A 48 -10.37 8.41 -3.64
CA ASN A 48 -9.86 8.82 -4.96
C ASN A 48 -8.33 8.80 -5.08
N PHE A 49 -7.63 8.19 -4.14
CA PHE A 49 -6.25 7.77 -4.33
C PHE A 49 -6.24 6.31 -4.75
N ILE A 50 -5.67 6.01 -5.91
CA ILE A 50 -5.64 4.67 -6.50
C ILE A 50 -4.18 4.20 -6.57
N ASP A 51 -3.88 3.07 -5.94
CA ASP A 51 -2.57 2.41 -5.97
C ASP A 51 -2.62 1.12 -6.77
N THR A 52 -1.71 0.97 -7.72
CA THR A 52 -1.56 -0.24 -8.54
C THR A 52 -0.09 -0.60 -8.75
N SER A 53 0.18 -1.58 -9.62
CA SER A 53 1.52 -2.01 -10.02
C SER A 53 1.46 -2.89 -11.26
N PRO A 54 2.46 -2.85 -12.15
CA PRO A 54 2.64 -3.85 -13.21
C PRO A 54 2.86 -5.28 -12.68
N PHE A 55 3.27 -5.45 -11.43
CA PHE A 55 3.34 -6.75 -10.77
C PHE A 55 1.95 -7.38 -10.59
N TYR A 56 0.92 -6.59 -10.28
CA TYR A 56 -0.41 -7.11 -9.97
C TYR A 56 -1.09 -7.72 -11.20
N GLY A 57 -1.14 -9.06 -11.22
CA GLY A 57 -1.65 -9.83 -12.34
C GLY A 57 -0.83 -9.62 -13.63
N ARG A 58 0.46 -9.35 -13.51
CA ARG A 58 1.37 -9.09 -14.65
C ARG A 58 0.85 -7.98 -15.56
N GLY A 59 0.31 -6.92 -14.95
CA GLY A 59 -0.24 -5.75 -15.62
C GLY A 59 -1.77 -5.78 -15.81
N MET A 60 -2.46 -6.86 -15.45
CA MET A 60 -3.93 -6.96 -15.55
C MET A 60 -4.62 -5.90 -14.70
N SER A 61 -4.10 -5.61 -13.50
CA SER A 61 -4.64 -4.54 -12.65
C SER A 61 -4.61 -3.19 -13.33
N GLU A 62 -3.50 -2.82 -14.00
CA GLU A 62 -3.40 -1.56 -14.75
C GLU A 62 -4.37 -1.52 -15.94
N VAL A 63 -4.53 -2.63 -16.67
CA VAL A 63 -5.48 -2.73 -17.80
C VAL A 63 -6.91 -2.54 -17.32
N LEU A 64 -7.32 -3.22 -16.25
CA LEU A 64 -8.68 -3.11 -15.70
C LEU A 64 -8.96 -1.72 -15.14
N LEU A 65 -7.96 -1.10 -14.51
CA LEU A 65 -8.06 0.31 -14.08
C LEU A 65 -8.23 1.25 -15.27
N GLY A 66 -7.47 1.07 -16.34
CA GLY A 66 -7.60 1.89 -17.55
C GLY A 66 -9.00 1.80 -18.16
N VAL A 67 -9.64 0.63 -18.10
CA VAL A 67 -11.04 0.48 -18.53
C VAL A 67 -12.01 1.14 -17.54
N ALA A 68 -11.83 0.93 -16.24
CA ALA A 68 -12.72 1.43 -15.20
C ALA A 68 -12.69 2.97 -15.07
N LEU A 69 -11.55 3.60 -15.38
CA LEU A 69 -11.35 5.05 -15.28
C LEU A 69 -11.72 5.81 -16.57
N ARG A 70 -12.15 5.11 -17.64
CA ARG A 70 -12.61 5.78 -18.84
C ARG A 70 -13.77 6.74 -18.54
N GLY A 71 -13.61 8.00 -18.98
CA GLY A 71 -14.58 9.06 -18.75
C GLY A 71 -14.61 9.62 -17.32
N VAL A 72 -13.73 9.17 -16.44
CA VAL A 72 -13.48 9.82 -15.15
C VAL A 72 -12.48 10.97 -15.38
N PRO A 73 -12.78 12.21 -14.98
CA PRO A 73 -11.82 13.31 -15.13
C PRO A 73 -10.49 12.98 -14.45
N ARG A 74 -9.36 13.11 -15.18
CA ARG A 74 -8.04 12.69 -14.70
C ARG A 74 -7.61 13.42 -13.40
N GLU A 75 -7.99 14.67 -13.27
CA GLU A 75 -7.72 15.54 -12.12
C GLU A 75 -8.54 15.19 -10.88
N SER A 76 -9.56 14.33 -11.01
CA SER A 76 -10.43 13.97 -9.89
C SER A 76 -9.88 12.85 -9.00
N TYR A 77 -8.77 12.22 -9.41
CA TYR A 77 -8.12 11.15 -8.65
C TYR A 77 -6.59 11.25 -8.69
N THR A 78 -5.96 10.73 -7.65
CA THR A 78 -4.50 10.55 -7.58
C THR A 78 -4.15 9.13 -8.02
N LEU A 79 -3.24 8.98 -8.97
CA LEU A 79 -2.84 7.69 -9.54
C LEU A 79 -1.39 7.37 -9.16
N CYS A 80 -1.22 6.29 -8.41
CA CYS A 80 0.06 5.72 -8.01
C CYS A 80 0.26 4.36 -8.69
N THR A 81 1.38 4.18 -9.37
CA THR A 81 1.84 2.86 -9.82
C THR A 81 3.30 2.65 -9.45
N LYS A 82 3.85 1.50 -9.80
CA LYS A 82 5.18 1.08 -9.37
C LYS A 82 5.99 0.56 -10.55
N LEU A 83 7.27 0.31 -10.33
CA LEU A 83 8.17 -0.31 -11.29
C LEU A 83 9.19 -1.23 -10.60
N GLY A 84 9.90 -2.02 -11.39
CA GLY A 84 11.03 -2.84 -10.94
C GLY A 84 10.66 -4.28 -10.60
N ARG A 85 9.45 -4.56 -10.09
CA ARG A 85 8.93 -5.90 -9.86
C ARG A 85 7.83 -6.20 -10.88
N TYR A 86 7.96 -7.31 -11.63
CA TYR A 86 7.03 -7.66 -12.74
C TYR A 86 6.43 -9.06 -12.60
N ASP A 87 7.06 -9.93 -11.80
CA ASP A 87 6.57 -11.27 -11.44
C ASP A 87 7.14 -11.67 -10.07
N LEU A 88 6.84 -12.85 -9.59
CA LEU A 88 7.33 -13.40 -8.32
C LEU A 88 8.87 -13.45 -8.26
N THR A 89 9.51 -13.71 -9.38
CA THR A 89 10.97 -13.84 -9.51
C THR A 89 11.59 -12.90 -10.55
N HIS A 90 10.78 -12.03 -11.14
CA HIS A 90 11.25 -11.09 -12.18
C HIS A 90 11.36 -9.69 -11.62
N PHE A 91 12.60 -9.29 -11.34
CA PHE A 91 12.97 -7.96 -10.89
C PHE A 91 13.93 -7.30 -11.90
N ASP A 92 13.62 -6.09 -12.36
CA ASP A 92 14.49 -5.32 -13.25
C ASP A 92 14.34 -3.83 -12.95
N PHE A 93 15.32 -3.29 -12.25
CA PHE A 93 15.42 -1.89 -11.85
C PHE A 93 16.39 -1.08 -12.73
N SER A 94 16.81 -1.61 -13.88
CA SER A 94 17.70 -0.92 -14.80
C SER A 94 17.07 0.37 -15.35
N ALA A 95 17.91 1.36 -15.64
CA ALA A 95 17.49 2.63 -16.23
C ALA A 95 16.73 2.49 -17.56
N LYS A 96 17.05 1.45 -18.34
CA LYS A 96 16.31 1.10 -19.55
C LYS A 96 14.90 0.67 -19.21
N ARG A 97 14.75 -0.28 -18.27
CA ARG A 97 13.46 -0.85 -17.86
C ARG A 97 12.56 0.17 -17.18
N VAL A 98 13.13 1.11 -16.44
CA VAL A 98 12.39 2.24 -15.83
C VAL A 98 11.57 3.00 -16.89
N ARG A 99 12.20 3.38 -17.99
CA ARG A 99 11.52 4.13 -19.09
C ARG A 99 10.44 3.27 -19.75
N GLU A 100 10.81 2.06 -20.18
CA GLU A 100 9.88 1.14 -20.86
C GLU A 100 8.65 0.83 -19.99
N SER A 101 8.86 0.56 -18.69
CA SER A 101 7.79 0.23 -17.78
C SER A 101 6.77 1.35 -17.63
N VAL A 102 7.22 2.60 -17.51
CA VAL A 102 6.30 3.73 -17.36
C VAL A 102 5.49 3.96 -18.63
N ASP A 103 6.10 3.87 -19.81
CA ASP A 103 5.37 4.01 -21.07
C ASP A 103 4.30 2.92 -21.24
N VAL A 104 4.61 1.68 -20.84
CA VAL A 104 3.63 0.57 -20.82
C VAL A 104 2.51 0.83 -19.80
N SER A 105 2.83 1.28 -18.58
CA SER A 105 1.83 1.58 -17.55
C SER A 105 0.89 2.71 -17.98
N LEU A 106 1.42 3.80 -18.55
CA LEU A 106 0.62 4.91 -19.10
C LEU A 106 -0.33 4.43 -20.21
N HIS A 107 0.19 3.59 -21.12
CA HIS A 107 -0.63 3.01 -22.19
C HIS A 107 -1.75 2.12 -21.65
N ARG A 108 -1.46 1.22 -20.69
CA ARG A 108 -2.46 0.32 -20.08
C ARG A 108 -3.55 1.09 -19.36
N MET A 109 -3.19 2.13 -18.65
CA MET A 109 -4.13 2.94 -17.87
C MET A 109 -4.81 4.04 -18.68
N GLY A 110 -4.37 4.27 -19.93
CA GLY A 110 -4.97 5.27 -20.82
C GLY A 110 -4.79 6.71 -20.34
N THR A 111 -3.64 7.03 -19.76
CA THR A 111 -3.31 8.37 -19.23
C THR A 111 -1.94 8.82 -19.72
N ASP A 112 -1.69 10.12 -19.69
CA ASP A 112 -0.43 10.74 -20.12
C ASP A 112 0.55 10.97 -18.96
N HIS A 113 0.09 10.89 -17.71
CA HIS A 113 0.94 11.08 -16.54
C HIS A 113 0.50 10.28 -15.32
N LEU A 114 1.44 10.09 -14.41
CA LEU A 114 1.26 9.51 -13.08
C LEU A 114 1.44 10.60 -12.03
N ASP A 115 0.65 10.55 -10.95
CA ASP A 115 0.92 11.43 -9.80
C ASP A 115 2.10 10.91 -8.99
N ILE A 116 2.17 9.61 -8.74
CA ILE A 116 3.25 9.00 -7.96
C ILE A 116 3.76 7.75 -8.67
N LEU A 117 5.09 7.61 -8.69
CA LEU A 117 5.78 6.41 -9.14
C LEU A 117 6.70 5.89 -8.05
N LEU A 118 6.56 4.61 -7.70
CA LEU A 118 7.37 3.95 -6.67
C LEU A 118 8.28 2.87 -7.25
N CYS A 119 9.50 2.73 -6.72
CA CYS A 119 10.23 1.47 -6.84
C CYS A 119 9.52 0.41 -5.99
N HIS A 120 9.21 -0.76 -6.55
CA HIS A 120 8.39 -1.78 -5.93
C HIS A 120 9.23 -2.86 -5.25
N ASP A 121 9.05 -3.03 -3.92
CA ASP A 121 9.65 -4.13 -3.16
C ASP A 121 11.17 -4.23 -3.40
N ILE A 122 11.87 -3.14 -3.07
CA ILE A 122 13.31 -3.01 -3.38
C ILE A 122 14.21 -3.91 -2.53
N GLU A 123 13.67 -4.62 -1.56
CA GLU A 123 14.38 -5.60 -0.74
C GLU A 123 14.93 -6.80 -1.54
N PHE A 124 14.45 -7.02 -2.76
CA PHE A 124 14.87 -8.16 -3.60
C PHE A 124 16.08 -7.87 -4.50
N VAL A 125 16.61 -6.65 -4.46
CA VAL A 125 17.77 -6.25 -5.26
C VAL A 125 18.80 -5.50 -4.40
N PRO A 126 20.07 -5.34 -4.87
CA PRO A 126 21.03 -4.48 -4.16
C PRO A 126 20.50 -3.05 -4.03
N MET A 127 20.38 -2.54 -2.82
CA MET A 127 19.84 -1.19 -2.56
C MET A 127 20.65 -0.08 -3.24
N GLN A 128 21.95 -0.27 -3.46
CA GLN A 128 22.80 0.69 -4.15
C GLN A 128 22.38 0.89 -5.60
N GLN A 129 21.87 -0.15 -6.29
CA GLN A 129 21.33 -0.01 -7.65
C GLN A 129 20.12 0.95 -7.68
N ILE A 130 19.27 0.90 -6.66
CA ILE A 130 18.14 1.82 -6.56
C ILE A 130 18.62 3.27 -6.50
N VAL A 131 19.66 3.54 -5.72
CA VAL A 131 20.20 4.91 -5.55
C VAL A 131 20.94 5.38 -6.79
N ASP A 132 21.83 4.54 -7.36
CA ASP A 132 22.78 4.98 -8.40
C ASP A 132 22.21 4.91 -9.81
N GLU A 133 21.22 4.04 -10.06
CA GLU A 133 20.68 3.84 -11.41
C GLU A 133 19.18 4.14 -11.49
N THR A 134 18.36 3.50 -10.64
CA THR A 134 16.91 3.52 -10.78
C THR A 134 16.33 4.91 -10.51
N LEU A 135 16.62 5.48 -9.34
CA LEU A 135 16.08 6.80 -8.96
C LEU A 135 16.56 7.92 -9.90
N PRO A 136 17.82 7.98 -10.34
CA PRO A 136 18.23 8.92 -11.41
C PRO A 136 17.43 8.78 -12.72
N ALA A 137 17.14 7.54 -13.13
CA ALA A 137 16.31 7.32 -14.31
C ALA A 137 14.85 7.76 -14.11
N MET A 138 14.29 7.55 -12.90
CA MET A 138 12.94 8.03 -12.55
C MET A 138 12.86 9.56 -12.51
N ARG A 139 13.90 10.28 -12.05
CA ARG A 139 13.95 11.76 -12.08
C ARG A 139 13.82 12.33 -13.50
N LYS A 140 14.40 11.65 -14.50
CA LYS A 140 14.21 12.03 -15.90
C LYS A 140 12.76 11.91 -16.38
N LEU A 141 11.98 11.03 -15.79
CA LEU A 141 10.54 10.92 -16.08
C LEU A 141 9.75 12.08 -15.45
N VAL A 142 10.21 12.60 -14.32
CA VAL A 142 9.64 13.83 -13.73
C VAL A 142 9.97 15.04 -14.60
N GLU A 143 11.21 15.18 -15.04
CA GLU A 143 11.65 16.23 -15.96
C GLU A 143 10.87 16.20 -17.30
N ALA A 144 10.51 14.98 -17.76
CA ALA A 144 9.70 14.77 -18.96
C ALA A 144 8.20 14.99 -18.74
N GLY A 145 7.74 15.30 -17.51
CA GLY A 145 6.34 15.51 -17.18
C GLY A 145 5.48 14.24 -17.13
N LYS A 146 6.07 13.05 -17.23
CA LYS A 146 5.34 11.76 -17.17
C LYS A 146 4.99 11.33 -15.75
N VAL A 147 5.69 11.85 -14.74
CA VAL A 147 5.52 11.54 -13.32
C VAL A 147 5.66 12.83 -12.52
N ARG A 148 4.83 13.01 -11.49
CA ARG A 148 4.91 14.21 -10.63
C ARG A 148 5.82 13.99 -9.43
N PHE A 149 5.68 12.85 -8.74
CA PHE A 149 6.38 12.55 -7.49
C PHE A 149 6.96 11.14 -7.48
N LEU A 150 8.10 10.98 -6.80
CA LEU A 150 8.84 9.74 -6.73
C LEU A 150 8.94 9.20 -5.32
N GLY A 151 8.97 7.88 -5.22
CA GLY A 151 9.19 7.21 -3.94
C GLY A 151 9.66 5.77 -4.09
N ILE A 152 9.67 5.08 -2.97
CA ILE A 152 9.99 3.66 -2.88
C ILE A 152 8.94 2.92 -2.05
N SER A 153 8.77 1.63 -2.32
CA SER A 153 7.99 0.74 -1.47
C SER A 153 8.79 -0.49 -1.08
N GLY A 154 8.46 -1.06 0.05
CA GLY A 154 9.12 -2.25 0.55
C GLY A 154 8.65 -2.67 1.92
N TYR A 155 9.28 -3.72 2.46
CA TYR A 155 8.90 -4.36 3.72
C TYR A 155 9.88 -4.03 4.87
N PRO A 156 11.23 -4.24 4.79
CA PRO A 156 12.15 -3.96 5.89
C PRO A 156 12.38 -2.46 6.12
N MET A 157 12.39 -2.02 7.39
CA MET A 157 12.66 -0.61 7.72
C MET A 157 14.07 -0.15 7.34
N LYS A 158 15.02 -1.07 7.28
CA LYS A 158 16.43 -0.81 6.93
C LYS A 158 16.56 -0.20 5.53
N LEU A 159 15.80 -0.71 4.55
CA LEU A 159 15.88 -0.21 3.17
C LEU A 159 15.48 1.27 3.05
N PHE A 160 14.43 1.68 3.75
CA PHE A 160 13.99 3.08 3.74
C PHE A 160 15.05 4.00 4.32
N LYS A 161 15.62 3.61 5.48
CA LYS A 161 16.69 4.35 6.15
C LYS A 161 17.93 4.46 5.25
N PHE A 162 18.29 3.37 4.56
CA PHE A 162 19.44 3.35 3.65
C PHE A 162 19.24 4.31 2.47
N VAL A 163 18.12 4.21 1.75
CA VAL A 163 17.87 5.05 0.57
C VAL A 163 17.71 6.52 0.97
N LEU A 164 16.93 6.80 2.02
CA LEU A 164 16.77 8.16 2.54
C LEU A 164 18.10 8.76 3.00
N GLY A 165 19.04 7.97 3.48
CA GLY A 165 20.39 8.42 3.86
C GLY A 165 21.22 8.94 2.68
N GLN A 166 20.88 8.57 1.44
CA GLN A 166 21.67 8.86 0.26
C GLN A 166 20.99 9.80 -0.75
N THR A 167 19.65 9.86 -0.74
CA THR A 167 18.91 10.66 -1.74
C THR A 167 17.58 11.15 -1.19
N ASP A 168 17.05 12.20 -1.80
CA ASP A 168 15.74 12.73 -1.49
C ASP A 168 14.65 11.93 -2.20
N LEU A 169 13.54 11.71 -1.46
CA LEU A 169 12.30 11.12 -1.94
C LEU A 169 11.13 12.05 -1.61
N ASP A 170 10.06 11.95 -2.39
CA ASP A 170 8.82 12.67 -2.12
C ASP A 170 7.91 11.90 -1.16
N CYS A 171 7.89 10.56 -1.27
CA CYS A 171 7.09 9.69 -0.42
C CYS A 171 7.68 8.28 -0.29
N VAL A 172 7.18 7.54 0.70
CA VAL A 172 7.43 6.10 0.87
C VAL A 172 6.14 5.36 1.13
N LEU A 173 6.06 4.11 0.67
CA LEU A 173 4.96 3.19 0.97
C LEU A 173 5.51 1.98 1.73
N SER A 174 5.17 1.87 3.01
CA SER A 174 5.54 0.71 3.82
C SER A 174 4.42 -0.33 3.81
N TYR A 175 4.76 -1.57 3.50
CA TYR A 175 3.81 -2.67 3.48
C TYR A 175 3.80 -3.42 4.80
N ASN A 176 2.61 -3.58 5.39
CA ASN A 176 2.36 -4.43 6.57
C ASN A 176 3.15 -4.07 7.85
N GLN A 177 3.62 -2.82 7.98
CA GLN A 177 4.43 -2.37 9.11
C GLN A 177 3.72 -1.33 10.01
N TYR A 178 2.41 -1.06 9.74
CA TYR A 178 1.55 -0.30 10.64
C TYR A 178 0.15 -0.94 10.69
N THR A 179 0.01 -1.89 11.60
CA THR A 179 -1.18 -2.72 11.82
C THR A 179 -1.40 -2.93 13.33
N LEU A 180 -2.49 -3.58 13.75
CA LEU A 180 -2.73 -3.92 15.16
C LEU A 180 -1.57 -4.71 15.81
N GLN A 181 -0.82 -5.48 15.02
CA GLN A 181 0.26 -6.34 15.50
C GLN A 181 1.65 -5.73 15.30
N ASN A 182 1.81 -4.84 14.31
CA ASN A 182 3.11 -4.30 13.92
C ASN A 182 3.06 -2.78 13.81
N THR A 183 3.92 -2.08 14.55
CA THR A 183 4.00 -0.61 14.57
C THR A 183 5.37 -0.06 14.17
N ARG A 184 6.26 -0.89 13.61
CA ARG A 184 7.63 -0.48 13.24
C ARG A 184 7.68 0.74 12.34
N PHE A 185 6.75 0.87 11.41
CA PHE A 185 6.68 2.04 10.54
C PHE A 185 6.55 3.34 11.34
N ALA A 186 5.65 3.35 12.34
CA ALA A 186 5.48 4.52 13.20
C ALA A 186 6.66 4.73 14.16
N ASP A 187 7.15 3.64 14.75
CA ASP A 187 8.16 3.69 15.79
C ASP A 187 9.56 4.01 15.23
N GLU A 188 9.89 3.47 14.04
CA GLU A 188 11.25 3.49 13.50
C GLU A 188 11.46 4.43 12.31
N LEU A 189 10.40 4.77 11.54
CA LEU A 189 10.58 5.49 10.29
C LEU A 189 9.87 6.85 10.26
N LEU A 190 8.66 6.99 10.82
CA LEU A 190 7.92 8.25 10.77
C LEU A 190 8.70 9.47 11.28
N PRO A 191 9.50 9.40 12.38
CA PRO A 191 10.28 10.55 12.82
C PRO A 191 11.25 11.06 11.74
N LEU A 192 11.91 10.14 11.02
CA LEU A 192 12.83 10.48 9.92
C LEU A 192 12.09 11.08 8.72
N LEU A 193 10.91 10.57 8.40
CA LEU A 193 10.11 11.09 7.29
C LEU A 193 9.62 12.50 7.56
N GLU A 194 9.15 12.78 8.78
CA GLU A 194 8.69 14.11 9.20
C GLU A 194 9.82 15.13 9.13
N ASP A 195 11.00 14.80 9.69
CA ASP A 195 12.20 15.67 9.66
C ASP A 195 12.58 16.06 8.23
N ARG A 196 12.35 15.18 7.25
CA ARG A 196 12.67 15.40 5.84
C ARG A 196 11.49 15.89 4.98
N GLY A 197 10.32 16.01 5.55
CA GLY A 197 9.10 16.35 4.81
C GLY A 197 8.67 15.30 3.79
N VAL A 198 9.07 14.03 3.98
CA VAL A 198 8.73 12.91 3.08
C VAL A 198 7.35 12.37 3.43
N GLY A 199 6.50 12.18 2.43
CA GLY A 199 5.15 11.66 2.62
C GLY A 199 5.15 10.19 3.05
N ALA A 200 4.39 9.89 4.11
CA ALA A 200 4.25 8.53 4.65
C ALA A 200 2.96 7.88 4.16
N MET A 201 3.07 6.72 3.52
CA MET A 201 1.95 5.88 3.10
C MET A 201 2.10 4.49 3.71
N ASN A 202 1.00 3.92 4.19
CA ASN A 202 0.92 2.55 4.70
C ASN A 202 0.13 1.66 3.74
N ALA A 203 0.44 0.38 3.65
CA ALA A 203 -0.33 -0.60 2.91
C ALA A 203 -0.52 -1.90 3.72
N GLY A 204 -1.62 -2.60 3.47
CA GLY A 204 -1.88 -3.88 4.10
C GLY A 204 -2.42 -3.79 5.54
N PRO A 205 -3.46 -2.97 5.83
CA PRO A 205 -3.99 -2.81 7.18
C PRO A 205 -4.53 -4.12 7.78
N PHE A 206 -4.83 -5.09 6.92
CA PHE A 206 -5.36 -6.41 7.31
C PHE A 206 -4.30 -7.51 7.41
N SER A 207 -3.00 -7.18 7.32
CA SER A 207 -1.88 -8.15 7.39
C SER A 207 -2.11 -9.40 6.54
N ALA A 208 -2.33 -9.24 5.22
CA ALA A 208 -2.59 -10.36 4.31
C ALA A 208 -3.71 -11.31 4.82
N ARG A 209 -4.82 -10.75 5.28
CA ARG A 209 -6.00 -11.40 5.90
C ARG A 209 -5.80 -11.89 7.35
N LEU A 210 -4.63 -11.76 7.94
CA LEU A 210 -4.40 -12.16 9.33
C LEU A 210 -5.37 -11.46 10.30
N LEU A 211 -5.72 -10.21 10.01
CA LEU A 211 -6.62 -9.37 10.80
C LEU A 211 -8.03 -9.28 10.15
N THR A 212 -8.55 -10.42 9.74
CA THR A 212 -9.92 -10.57 9.20
C THR A 212 -10.50 -11.91 9.64
N ASN A 213 -11.81 -12.09 9.47
CA ASN A 213 -12.49 -13.36 9.68
C ASN A 213 -12.42 -14.30 8.45
N ALA A 214 -11.69 -13.91 7.39
CA ALA A 214 -11.52 -14.75 6.22
C ALA A 214 -10.45 -15.85 6.45
N PRO A 215 -10.53 -16.98 5.74
CA PRO A 215 -9.49 -18.00 5.79
C PRO A 215 -8.11 -17.44 5.45
N LEU A 216 -7.10 -17.85 6.22
CA LEU A 216 -5.72 -17.45 5.97
C LEU A 216 -5.24 -18.02 4.62
N PRO A 217 -4.51 -17.22 3.82
CA PRO A 217 -3.94 -17.72 2.58
C PRO A 217 -2.84 -18.76 2.87
N ALA A 218 -2.76 -19.79 2.03
CA ALA A 218 -1.76 -20.87 2.19
C ALA A 218 -0.30 -20.37 2.10
N TRP A 219 -0.07 -19.25 1.42
CA TRP A 219 1.25 -18.64 1.27
C TRP A 219 1.65 -17.73 2.44
N LEU A 220 0.78 -17.52 3.44
CA LEU A 220 1.08 -16.66 4.59
C LEU A 220 2.22 -17.25 5.44
N LYS A 221 3.35 -16.56 5.46
CA LYS A 221 4.60 -17.01 6.12
C LYS A 221 4.69 -16.63 7.60
N GLU A 222 3.71 -15.90 8.14
CA GLU A 222 3.74 -15.46 9.54
C GLU A 222 3.90 -16.62 10.51
N PRO A 223 4.69 -16.48 11.61
CA PRO A 223 4.85 -17.50 12.63
C PRO A 223 3.53 -17.94 13.25
N GLU A 224 3.45 -19.20 13.69
CA GLU A 224 2.21 -19.73 14.30
C GLU A 224 1.82 -18.98 15.57
N SER A 225 2.77 -18.45 16.34
CA SER A 225 2.50 -17.60 17.49
C SER A 225 1.72 -16.32 17.11
N VAL A 226 2.08 -15.70 15.99
CA VAL A 226 1.38 -14.51 15.44
C VAL A 226 -0.02 -14.89 14.98
N LYS A 227 -0.15 -16.01 14.25
CA LYS A 227 -1.46 -16.55 13.81
C LYS A 227 -2.38 -16.88 14.98
N ALA A 228 -1.82 -17.46 16.05
CA ALA A 228 -2.59 -17.79 17.26
C ALA A 228 -3.09 -16.52 17.97
N ALA A 229 -2.24 -15.50 18.11
CA ALA A 229 -2.64 -14.21 18.68
C ALA A 229 -3.74 -13.53 17.84
N ALA A 230 -3.63 -13.60 16.49
CA ALA A 230 -4.65 -13.05 15.61
C ALA A 230 -6.00 -13.77 15.73
N ARG A 231 -6.00 -15.10 15.86
CA ARG A 231 -7.24 -15.85 16.12
C ARG A 231 -7.88 -15.48 17.48
N ALA A 232 -7.06 -15.32 18.52
CA ALA A 232 -7.57 -14.88 19.83
C ALA A 232 -8.14 -13.46 19.77
N ALA A 233 -7.49 -12.56 19.06
CA ALA A 233 -7.97 -11.19 18.84
C ALA A 233 -9.27 -11.16 18.03
N ALA A 234 -9.40 -11.99 17.00
CA ALA A 234 -10.63 -12.11 16.21
C ALA A 234 -11.79 -12.63 17.06
N ALA A 235 -11.57 -13.68 17.87
CA ALA A 235 -12.57 -14.22 18.79
C ALA A 235 -13.01 -13.21 19.85
N LEU A 236 -12.08 -12.41 20.39
CA LEU A 236 -12.41 -11.32 21.31
C LEU A 236 -13.30 -10.27 20.64
N CYS A 237 -12.93 -9.80 19.45
CA CYS A 237 -13.73 -8.84 18.69
C CYS A 237 -15.14 -9.40 18.41
N GLU A 238 -15.25 -10.65 17.95
CA GLU A 238 -16.53 -11.31 17.69
C GLU A 238 -17.41 -11.40 18.94
N SER A 239 -16.85 -11.72 20.11
CA SER A 239 -17.56 -11.75 21.39
C SER A 239 -18.15 -10.39 21.81
N ARG A 240 -17.61 -9.29 21.23
CA ARG A 240 -18.08 -7.91 21.43
C ARG A 240 -18.95 -7.43 20.26
N GLY A 241 -19.29 -8.29 19.28
CA GLY A 241 -20.07 -7.94 18.09
C GLY A 241 -19.33 -7.03 17.10
N VAL A 242 -18.00 -7.03 17.13
CA VAL A 242 -17.15 -6.20 16.26
C VAL A 242 -16.37 -7.10 15.29
N ASP A 243 -16.33 -6.72 14.01
CA ASP A 243 -15.40 -7.35 13.05
C ASP A 243 -13.97 -6.87 13.34
N ILE A 244 -13.02 -7.78 13.52
CA ILE A 244 -11.61 -7.44 13.71
C ILE A 244 -11.06 -6.59 12.57
N ALA A 245 -11.55 -6.79 11.32
CA ALA A 245 -11.14 -5.97 10.17
C ALA A 245 -11.55 -4.50 10.34
N LYS A 246 -12.68 -4.22 10.99
CA LYS A 246 -13.07 -2.84 11.32
C LYS A 246 -12.05 -2.20 12.25
N LEU A 247 -11.70 -2.86 13.34
CA LEU A 247 -10.72 -2.35 14.30
C LEU A 247 -9.34 -2.19 13.67
N ALA A 248 -8.91 -3.16 12.84
CA ALA A 248 -7.63 -3.12 12.13
C ALA A 248 -7.54 -1.93 11.16
N LEU A 249 -8.60 -1.69 10.40
CA LEU A 249 -8.66 -0.54 9.50
C LEU A 249 -8.63 0.77 10.29
N GLN A 250 -9.49 0.92 11.31
CA GLN A 250 -9.56 2.13 12.13
C GLN A 250 -8.22 2.43 12.80
N PHE A 251 -7.54 1.42 13.35
CA PHE A 251 -6.19 1.57 13.89
C PHE A 251 -5.21 2.08 12.82
N SER A 252 -5.19 1.46 11.64
CA SER A 252 -4.28 1.86 10.57
C SER A 252 -4.53 3.29 10.05
N LEU A 253 -5.77 3.79 10.19
CA LEU A 253 -6.15 5.15 9.82
C LEU A 253 -5.94 6.16 10.96
N SER A 254 -5.77 5.73 12.20
CA SER A 254 -5.78 6.61 13.38
C SER A 254 -4.56 7.52 13.49
N ASN A 255 -3.42 7.17 12.87
CA ASN A 255 -2.21 7.97 12.96
C ASN A 255 -2.20 9.09 11.90
N PRO A 256 -2.36 10.38 12.30
CA PRO A 256 -2.43 11.49 11.33
C PRO A 256 -1.10 11.75 10.60
N ARG A 257 0.01 11.21 11.08
CA ARG A 257 1.33 11.31 10.43
C ARG A 257 1.46 10.42 9.20
N ILE A 258 0.55 9.42 9.05
CA ILE A 258 0.44 8.59 7.84
C ILE A 258 -0.63 9.22 6.95
N ALA A 259 -0.22 9.72 5.79
CA ALA A 259 -1.11 10.48 4.91
C ALA A 259 -2.25 9.61 4.37
N THR A 260 -1.96 8.35 4.00
CA THR A 260 -2.96 7.43 3.49
C THR A 260 -2.60 5.98 3.80
N THR A 261 -3.62 5.14 3.97
CA THR A 261 -3.49 3.68 4.12
C THR A 261 -4.17 3.00 2.94
N VAL A 262 -3.40 2.19 2.20
CA VAL A 262 -3.86 1.46 1.02
C VAL A 262 -4.50 0.15 1.45
N ALA A 263 -5.79 -0.01 1.15
CA ALA A 263 -6.54 -1.26 1.33
C ALA A 263 -7.12 -1.72 -0.01
N GLY A 264 -7.03 -3.01 -0.34
CA GLY A 264 -7.43 -3.56 -1.63
C GLY A 264 -8.54 -4.59 -1.55
N SER A 265 -9.58 -4.43 -2.38
CA SER A 265 -10.63 -5.44 -2.59
C SER A 265 -11.27 -5.26 -3.97
N ALA A 266 -11.58 -6.40 -4.63
CA ALA A 266 -12.43 -6.43 -5.80
C ALA A 266 -13.93 -6.60 -5.45
N ASN A 267 -14.28 -6.62 -4.16
CA ASN A 267 -15.67 -6.64 -3.70
C ASN A 267 -16.13 -5.23 -3.32
N PRO A 268 -17.11 -4.63 -4.04
CA PRO A 268 -17.64 -3.30 -3.76
C PRO A 268 -18.19 -3.13 -2.34
N GLU A 269 -18.75 -4.18 -1.73
CA GLU A 269 -19.28 -4.12 -0.37
C GLU A 269 -18.19 -3.91 0.68
N ASN A 270 -17.03 -4.54 0.50
CA ASN A 270 -15.90 -4.30 1.38
C ASN A 270 -15.49 -2.80 1.36
N ILE A 271 -15.47 -2.21 0.16
CA ILE A 271 -15.09 -0.80 -0.02
C ILE A 271 -16.10 0.14 0.67
N ARG A 272 -17.42 -0.14 0.54
CA ARG A 272 -18.46 0.60 1.26
C ARG A 272 -18.31 0.47 2.77
N ASN A 273 -18.08 -0.75 3.25
CA ASN A 273 -17.87 -0.99 4.67
C ASN A 273 -16.64 -0.25 5.20
N TRP A 274 -15.53 -0.26 4.46
CA TRP A 274 -14.33 0.48 4.86
C TRP A 274 -14.55 1.99 4.92
N ALA A 275 -15.26 2.56 3.94
CA ALA A 275 -15.61 3.98 3.95
C ALA A 275 -16.49 4.34 5.16
N LYS A 276 -17.45 3.47 5.50
CA LYS A 276 -18.30 3.60 6.69
C LYS A 276 -17.46 3.51 7.97
N TRP A 277 -16.64 2.47 8.11
CA TRP A 277 -15.80 2.25 9.30
C TRP A 277 -14.78 3.37 9.53
N ALA A 278 -14.25 3.94 8.46
CA ALA A 278 -13.35 5.09 8.54
C ALA A 278 -14.01 6.35 9.12
N ALA A 279 -15.33 6.47 9.02
CA ALA A 279 -16.10 7.60 9.56
C ALA A 279 -16.62 7.36 10.99
N GLU A 280 -16.57 6.11 11.46
CA GLU A 280 -17.04 5.72 12.80
C GLU A 280 -15.93 5.88 13.84
N PRO A 281 -16.26 6.20 15.10
CA PRO A 281 -15.27 6.22 16.17
C PRO A 281 -14.73 4.82 16.45
N MET A 282 -13.44 4.73 16.76
CA MET A 282 -12.79 3.50 17.18
C MET A 282 -13.09 3.19 18.65
N ASP A 283 -13.32 1.93 18.97
CA ASP A 283 -13.44 1.48 20.36
C ASP A 283 -12.05 1.34 20.99
N GLU A 284 -11.64 2.38 21.71
CA GLU A 284 -10.35 2.44 22.39
C GLU A 284 -10.20 1.40 23.52
N GLY A 285 -11.31 0.96 24.12
CA GLY A 285 -11.31 -0.10 25.12
C GLY A 285 -10.95 -1.44 24.49
N LEU A 286 -11.68 -1.81 23.45
CA LEU A 286 -11.42 -3.03 22.68
C LEU A 286 -10.04 -3.01 22.05
N LEU A 287 -9.59 -1.86 21.54
CA LEU A 287 -8.24 -1.70 20.99
C LEU A 287 -7.17 -2.11 22.01
N ARG A 288 -7.24 -1.58 23.24
CA ARG A 288 -6.28 -1.94 24.30
C ARG A 288 -6.29 -3.41 24.65
N GLU A 289 -7.48 -4.03 24.73
CA GLU A 289 -7.62 -5.47 24.98
C GLU A 289 -6.96 -6.29 23.84
N VAL A 290 -7.23 -5.95 22.58
CA VAL A 290 -6.64 -6.62 21.41
C VAL A 290 -5.13 -6.41 21.33
N GLN A 291 -4.63 -5.21 21.60
CA GLN A 291 -3.19 -4.94 21.65
C GLN A 291 -2.48 -5.74 22.75
N SER A 292 -3.14 -6.00 23.88
CA SER A 292 -2.60 -6.86 24.94
C SER A 292 -2.40 -8.30 24.48
N LEU A 293 -3.30 -8.83 23.62
CA LEU A 293 -3.14 -10.15 23.01
C LEU A 293 -1.96 -10.20 22.02
N PHE A 294 -1.69 -9.11 21.31
CA PHE A 294 -0.55 -9.01 20.41
C PHE A 294 0.78 -8.67 21.11
N ALA A 295 0.78 -8.21 22.36
CA ALA A 295 1.99 -7.77 23.05
C ALA A 295 3.14 -8.79 23.03
N PRO A 296 2.92 -10.13 23.24
CA PRO A 296 4.00 -11.12 23.18
C PRO A 296 4.59 -11.34 21.78
N VAL A 297 3.88 -10.93 20.74
CA VAL A 297 4.26 -11.12 19.34
C VAL A 297 4.33 -9.81 18.57
N LYS A 298 4.33 -8.68 19.28
CA LYS A 298 4.41 -7.35 18.66
C LYS A 298 5.65 -7.25 17.78
N ASN A 299 5.46 -6.75 16.55
CA ASN A 299 6.53 -6.54 15.58
C ASN A 299 7.27 -7.82 15.11
N ILE A 300 6.76 -9.00 15.46
CA ILE A 300 7.27 -10.27 14.92
C ILE A 300 6.66 -10.47 13.53
N GLY A 301 7.49 -10.77 12.54
CA GLY A 301 7.08 -11.03 11.16
C GLY A 301 8.10 -11.91 10.45
N HIS A 302 7.80 -12.28 9.22
CA HIS A 302 8.74 -12.99 8.37
C HIS A 302 9.77 -12.01 7.77
N LEU A 303 10.86 -12.55 7.25
CA LEU A 303 11.85 -11.80 6.49
C LEU A 303 11.67 -12.10 4.99
N GLU A 304 11.83 -11.08 4.15
CA GLU A 304 11.77 -11.20 2.70
C GLU A 304 12.91 -10.42 2.04
N GLY A 305 13.21 -10.81 0.79
CA GLY A 305 14.27 -10.19 0.02
C GLY A 305 15.66 -10.75 0.29
N LEU A 306 16.67 -10.01 -0.11
CA LEU A 306 18.07 -10.38 0.11
C LEU A 306 18.43 -10.29 1.59
N PRO A 307 19.24 -11.21 2.14
CA PRO A 307 19.62 -11.21 3.56
C PRO A 307 20.24 -9.87 4.01
N GLU A 308 21.04 -9.23 3.16
CA GLU A 308 21.69 -7.97 3.44
C GLU A 308 20.72 -6.79 3.56
N ASN A 309 19.50 -6.92 3.07
CA ASN A 309 18.47 -5.89 3.07
C ASN A 309 17.54 -5.96 4.30
N ASN A 310 17.66 -7.01 5.13
CA ASN A 310 16.87 -7.24 6.33
C ASN A 310 17.52 -6.73 7.62
#